data_565f2c9858f4c88dbcc30965a7b66909
#
_entry.id   565f2c9858f4c88dbcc30965a7b66909
#
_cell.length_a   1.000
_cell.length_b   1.000
_cell.length_c   1.000
_cell.angle_alpha   90.00
_cell.angle_beta   90.00
_cell.angle_gamma   90.00
#
_symmetry.space_group_name_H-M   'P 1'
#
loop_
_entity.id
_entity.type
_entity.pdbx_description
1 polymer ?
#
loop_
_entity_poly.entity_id
_entity_poly.type
_entity_poly.pdbx_seq_one_letter_code
_entity_poly.pdbx_strand_id
1 'polypeptide(L)'
;MCIRDRVTGEELEKSVRAELLSLSAENAMVVARHLVCINLYQDTDPQLAHKHGIAAAHHAGRLAVVRESAGYAAYRAGHYEIALKELRAAHRISGDVSSLPVMADCERGLGNPLKALSLAGSPEVKRLAKPEEIEMRIVAAGARRDLGELEAAVVTLTCKELNDETDEWALRLRYAYADALDAAGRKDEARQWFAKCAELDEEEFTDAAERAGE
;
A
#
# COMPACT_ATOMS: atom_id res chain seq x y z
N MET A 1 -5.18 26.55 -0.11
CA MET A 1 -5.44 25.34 0.68
C MET A 1 -5.07 25.65 2.12
N CYS A 2 -6.01 25.53 3.04
CA CYS A 2 -5.79 25.97 4.42
C CYS A 2 -5.17 24.82 5.23
N ILE A 3 -3.93 24.97 5.67
CA ILE A 3 -3.33 24.11 6.68
C ILE A 3 -3.98 24.49 8.00
N ARG A 4 -4.46 23.52 8.79
CA ARG A 4 -5.02 23.80 10.12
C ARG A 4 -3.96 24.53 10.96
N ASP A 5 -4.36 25.57 11.69
CA ASP A 5 -3.46 26.40 12.53
C ASP A 5 -2.68 25.60 13.60
N ARG A 6 -3.19 24.39 13.93
CA ARG A 6 -2.57 23.49 14.91
C ARG A 6 -1.48 22.58 14.35
N VAL A 7 -1.27 22.53 13.01
CA VAL A 7 -0.26 21.68 12.40
C VAL A 7 1.07 22.44 12.39
N THR A 8 2.04 21.91 13.12
CA THR A 8 3.36 22.57 13.28
C THR A 8 4.41 21.97 12.38
N GLY A 9 4.34 20.67 12.05
CA GLY A 9 5.36 19.87 11.37
C GLY A 9 6.25 19.08 12.34
N GLU A 10 6.15 19.34 13.65
CA GLU A 10 6.89 18.61 14.69
C GLU A 10 6.33 17.20 14.93
N GLU A 11 5.11 16.97 14.45
CA GLU A 11 4.39 15.69 14.50
C GLU A 11 5.02 14.61 13.62
N LEU A 12 5.90 15.00 12.67
CA LEU A 12 6.63 14.06 11.83
C LEU A 12 7.69 13.31 12.61
N GLU A 13 7.96 12.09 12.19
CA GLU A 13 9.07 11.29 12.70
C GLU A 13 10.42 12.02 12.52
N LYS A 14 11.35 11.75 13.43
CA LYS A 14 12.69 12.39 13.40
C LYS A 14 13.45 12.10 12.11
N SER A 15 13.30 10.89 11.55
CA SER A 15 13.89 10.47 10.27
C SER A 15 13.42 11.36 9.12
N VAL A 16 12.12 11.56 8.98
CA VAL A 16 11.51 12.42 7.96
C VAL A 16 11.97 13.87 8.13
N ARG A 17 11.94 14.40 9.37
CA ARG A 17 12.41 15.76 9.64
C ARG A 17 13.89 15.97 9.30
N ALA A 18 14.73 14.95 9.50
CA ALA A 18 16.14 15.01 9.14
C ALA A 18 16.36 15.19 7.63
N GLU A 19 15.57 14.53 6.79
CA GLU A 19 15.66 14.74 5.33
C GLU A 19 15.27 16.17 4.92
N LEU A 20 14.34 16.80 5.63
CA LEU A 20 13.91 18.18 5.36
C LEU A 20 14.98 19.23 5.71
N LEU A 21 16.01 18.90 6.51
CA LEU A 21 17.10 19.81 6.88
C LEU A 21 17.93 20.27 5.67
N SER A 22 17.84 19.60 4.54
CA SER A 22 18.47 20.03 3.29
C SER A 22 17.79 21.23 2.63
N LEU A 23 16.59 21.61 3.11
CA LEU A 23 15.82 22.76 2.64
C LEU A 23 16.11 24.00 3.51
N SER A 24 15.74 25.20 3.02
CA SER A 24 15.67 26.36 3.90
C SER A 24 14.67 26.14 5.03
N ALA A 25 14.89 26.73 6.20
CA ALA A 25 14.02 26.55 7.37
C ALA A 25 12.54 26.85 7.07
N GLU A 26 12.27 27.92 6.32
CA GLU A 26 10.92 28.30 5.90
C GLU A 26 10.29 27.23 5.02
N ASN A 27 11.02 26.75 4.00
CA ASN A 27 10.52 25.74 3.08
C ASN A 27 10.35 24.37 3.77
N ALA A 28 11.29 24.00 4.66
CA ALA A 28 11.17 22.79 5.48
C ALA A 28 9.89 22.79 6.32
N MET A 29 9.57 23.92 6.95
CA MET A 29 8.34 24.07 7.73
C MET A 29 7.09 23.91 6.88
N VAL A 30 7.03 24.54 5.71
CA VAL A 30 5.89 24.43 4.78
C VAL A 30 5.71 22.98 4.36
N VAL A 31 6.78 22.30 3.93
CA VAL A 31 6.74 20.89 3.51
C VAL A 31 6.33 19.99 4.66
N ALA A 32 6.93 20.15 5.85
CA ALA A 32 6.58 19.36 7.03
C ALA A 32 5.09 19.43 7.35
N ARG A 33 4.50 20.62 7.35
CA ARG A 33 3.07 20.82 7.60
C ARG A 33 2.19 20.14 6.53
N HIS A 34 2.61 20.13 5.27
CA HIS A 34 1.89 19.39 4.22
C HIS A 34 1.99 17.89 4.43
N LEU A 35 3.15 17.35 4.81
CA LEU A 35 3.33 15.91 5.10
C LEU A 35 2.46 15.47 6.29
N VAL A 36 2.39 16.27 7.37
CA VAL A 36 1.47 16.01 8.49
C VAL A 36 0.01 15.98 8.02
N CYS A 37 -0.38 16.93 7.15
CA CYS A 37 -1.74 16.95 6.62
C CYS A 37 -2.05 15.72 5.75
N ILE A 38 -1.08 15.16 5.01
CA ILE A 38 -1.26 13.88 4.30
C ILE A 38 -1.65 12.80 5.30
N ASN A 39 -0.87 12.64 6.38
CA ASN A 39 -1.13 11.61 7.40
C ASN A 39 -2.50 11.79 8.08
N LEU A 40 -2.91 13.04 8.34
CA LEU A 40 -4.19 13.34 8.98
C LEU A 40 -5.41 13.06 8.11
N TYR A 41 -5.27 13.18 6.79
CA TYR A 41 -6.40 13.11 5.86
C TYR A 41 -6.43 11.84 5.01
N GLN A 42 -5.35 11.03 4.98
CA GLN A 42 -5.25 9.88 4.08
C GLN A 42 -6.42 8.89 4.18
N ASP A 43 -7.02 8.72 5.37
CA ASP A 43 -8.12 7.78 5.60
C ASP A 43 -9.49 8.48 5.65
N THR A 44 -9.55 9.77 5.99
CA THR A 44 -10.81 10.52 6.16
C THR A 44 -11.18 11.37 4.95
N ASP A 45 -10.19 11.92 4.23
CA ASP A 45 -10.36 12.71 3.00
C ASP A 45 -9.14 12.52 2.08
N PRO A 46 -9.05 11.37 1.38
CA PRO A 46 -7.90 11.07 0.51
C PRO A 46 -7.66 12.12 -0.59
N GLN A 47 -8.73 12.77 -1.07
CA GLN A 47 -8.60 13.83 -2.08
C GLN A 47 -7.90 15.07 -1.51
N LEU A 48 -8.17 15.41 -0.26
CA LEU A 48 -7.47 16.50 0.42
C LEU A 48 -6.02 16.11 0.73
N ALA A 49 -5.78 14.88 1.18
CA ALA A 49 -4.43 14.36 1.37
C ALA A 49 -3.62 14.45 0.08
N HIS A 50 -4.19 14.05 -1.07
CA HIS A 50 -3.55 14.17 -2.38
C HIS A 50 -3.21 15.62 -2.76
N LYS A 51 -4.10 16.58 -2.49
CA LYS A 51 -3.81 18.02 -2.70
C LYS A 51 -2.61 18.49 -1.87
N HIS A 52 -2.50 18.02 -0.62
CA HIS A 52 -1.32 18.29 0.22
C HIS A 52 -0.06 17.63 -0.35
N GLY A 53 -0.15 16.41 -0.90
CA GLY A 53 0.94 15.72 -1.59
C GLY A 53 1.47 16.52 -2.80
N ILE A 54 0.56 17.03 -3.64
CA ILE A 54 0.93 17.90 -4.78
C ILE A 54 1.69 19.14 -4.28
N ALA A 55 1.19 19.80 -3.23
CA ALA A 55 1.81 20.99 -2.67
C ALA A 55 3.21 20.68 -2.09
N ALA A 56 3.35 19.60 -1.33
CA ALA A 56 4.65 19.17 -0.80
C ALA A 56 5.65 18.89 -1.94
N ALA A 57 5.24 18.14 -2.96
CA ALA A 57 6.08 17.83 -4.12
C ALA A 57 6.47 19.07 -4.94
N HIS A 58 5.63 20.10 -4.99
CA HIS A 58 5.96 21.39 -5.61
C HIS A 58 7.11 22.09 -4.87
N HIS A 59 7.07 22.07 -3.54
CA HIS A 59 8.07 22.72 -2.69
C HIS A 59 9.39 21.95 -2.57
N ALA A 60 9.36 20.61 -2.53
CA ALA A 60 10.51 19.78 -2.23
C ALA A 60 10.58 18.48 -3.05
N GLY A 61 10.19 18.52 -4.31
CA GLY A 61 10.11 17.34 -5.17
C GLY A 61 11.45 16.67 -5.53
N ARG A 62 12.57 17.09 -4.92
CA ARG A 62 13.87 16.41 -5.03
C ARG A 62 14.14 15.47 -3.84
N LEU A 63 13.30 15.50 -2.80
CA LEU A 63 13.40 14.62 -1.66
C LEU A 63 12.57 13.33 -1.88
N ALA A 64 13.17 12.19 -1.57
CA ALA A 64 12.53 10.90 -1.75
C ALA A 64 11.28 10.79 -0.87
N VAL A 65 11.38 11.14 0.40
CA VAL A 65 10.27 11.08 1.35
C VAL A 65 9.06 11.92 0.90
N VAL A 66 9.30 13.07 0.27
CA VAL A 66 8.22 13.92 -0.24
C VAL A 66 7.53 13.30 -1.45
N ARG A 67 8.31 12.71 -2.37
CA ARG A 67 7.78 11.99 -3.52
C ARG A 67 6.98 10.76 -3.11
N GLU A 68 7.50 10.03 -2.15
CA GLU A 68 6.87 8.84 -1.61
C GLU A 68 5.53 9.18 -0.93
N SER A 69 5.52 10.15 -0.01
CA SER A 69 4.29 10.60 0.65
C SER A 69 3.24 11.11 -0.35
N ALA A 70 3.67 11.85 -1.39
CA ALA A 70 2.78 12.31 -2.45
C ALA A 70 2.24 11.15 -3.28
N GLY A 71 3.04 10.12 -3.52
CA GLY A 71 2.67 8.90 -4.22
C GLY A 71 1.62 8.08 -3.46
N TYR A 72 1.83 7.84 -2.17
CA TYR A 72 0.83 7.16 -1.33
C TYR A 72 -0.47 7.95 -1.22
N ALA A 73 -0.40 9.27 -1.06
CA ALA A 73 -1.60 10.11 -1.03
C ALA A 73 -2.38 10.04 -2.36
N ALA A 74 -1.69 10.02 -3.50
CA ALA A 74 -2.31 9.84 -4.81
C ALA A 74 -2.93 8.44 -4.97
N TYR A 75 -2.25 7.39 -4.50
CA TYR A 75 -2.75 6.01 -4.50
C TYR A 75 -4.05 5.89 -3.69
N ARG A 76 -4.06 6.39 -2.44
CA ARG A 76 -5.26 6.40 -1.60
C ARG A 76 -6.43 7.17 -2.23
N ALA A 77 -6.14 8.21 -2.99
CA ALA A 77 -7.13 9.00 -3.72
C ALA A 77 -7.59 8.37 -5.05
N GLY A 78 -7.05 7.21 -5.44
CA GLY A 78 -7.37 6.52 -6.69
C GLY A 78 -6.68 7.11 -7.94
N HIS A 79 -5.71 8.02 -7.77
CA HIS A 79 -4.96 8.63 -8.85
C HIS A 79 -3.72 7.80 -9.22
N TYR A 80 -3.92 6.58 -9.73
CA TYR A 80 -2.87 5.57 -9.92
C TYR A 80 -1.74 6.00 -10.85
N GLU A 81 -2.01 6.75 -11.92
CA GLU A 81 -0.96 7.28 -12.81
C GLU A 81 -0.03 8.24 -12.07
N ILE A 82 -0.60 9.13 -11.25
CA ILE A 82 0.15 10.10 -10.46
C ILE A 82 0.94 9.36 -9.37
N ALA A 83 0.32 8.40 -8.69
CA ALA A 83 0.97 7.56 -7.70
C ALA A 83 2.21 6.88 -8.27
N LEU A 84 2.08 6.18 -9.41
CA LEU A 84 3.20 5.55 -10.09
C LEU A 84 4.32 6.52 -10.45
N LYS A 85 3.99 7.70 -10.95
CA LYS A 85 4.98 8.72 -11.29
C LYS A 85 5.78 9.16 -10.07
N GLU A 86 5.09 9.45 -8.96
CA GLU A 86 5.72 9.93 -7.73
C GLU A 86 6.53 8.82 -7.04
N LEU A 87 5.98 7.60 -6.92
CA LEU A 87 6.68 6.45 -6.31
C LEU A 87 7.90 6.02 -7.13
N ARG A 88 7.83 6.01 -8.46
CA ARG A 88 8.99 5.76 -9.32
C ARG A 88 10.06 6.85 -9.16
N ALA A 89 9.66 8.10 -8.92
CA ALA A 89 10.61 9.17 -8.65
C ALA A 89 11.28 8.99 -7.29
N ALA A 90 10.52 8.64 -6.25
CA ALA A 90 11.05 8.32 -4.91
C ALA A 90 12.07 7.18 -4.99
N HIS A 91 11.69 6.06 -5.62
CA HIS A 91 12.56 4.91 -5.82
C HIS A 91 13.88 5.25 -6.54
N ARG A 92 13.84 6.08 -7.61
CA ARG A 92 15.06 6.52 -8.30
C ARG A 92 15.98 7.38 -7.44
N ILE A 93 15.43 8.14 -6.49
CA ILE A 93 16.21 9.02 -5.62
C ILE A 93 16.84 8.24 -4.46
N SER A 94 16.07 7.37 -3.80
CA SER A 94 16.51 6.66 -2.59
C SER A 94 17.07 5.26 -2.86
N GLY A 95 16.63 4.60 -3.94
CA GLY A 95 16.86 3.17 -4.16
C GLY A 95 16.04 2.27 -3.24
N ASP A 96 15.10 2.83 -2.45
CA ASP A 96 14.20 2.08 -1.60
C ASP A 96 13.18 1.29 -2.45
N VAL A 97 12.89 0.08 -2.01
CA VAL A 97 12.01 -0.87 -2.71
C VAL A 97 10.66 -1.09 -2.02
N SER A 98 10.47 -0.51 -0.83
CA SER A 98 9.28 -0.74 0.01
C SER A 98 7.96 -0.41 -0.70
N SER A 99 7.97 0.56 -1.61
CA SER A 99 6.81 0.98 -2.39
C SER A 99 6.48 0.11 -3.62
N LEU A 100 7.29 -0.91 -3.94
CA LEU A 100 7.06 -1.79 -5.10
C LEU A 100 5.67 -2.46 -5.11
N PRO A 101 5.12 -2.98 -3.98
CA PRO A 101 3.78 -3.54 -3.95
C PRO A 101 2.71 -2.55 -4.37
N VAL A 102 2.78 -1.31 -3.87
CA VAL A 102 1.84 -0.25 -4.22
C VAL A 102 1.99 0.16 -5.68
N MET A 103 3.21 0.21 -6.22
CA MET A 103 3.43 0.45 -7.65
C MET A 103 2.82 -0.66 -8.51
N ALA A 104 2.93 -1.91 -8.11
CA ALA A 104 2.31 -3.04 -8.79
C ALA A 104 0.77 -2.95 -8.72
N ASP A 105 0.22 -2.58 -7.58
CA ASP A 105 -1.23 -2.41 -7.42
C ASP A 105 -1.77 -1.23 -8.24
N CYS A 106 -1.02 -0.14 -8.36
CA CYS A 106 -1.34 0.95 -9.29
C CYS A 106 -1.44 0.46 -10.74
N GLU A 107 -0.52 -0.41 -11.19
CA GLU A 107 -0.59 -0.99 -12.54
C GLU A 107 -1.86 -1.84 -12.72
N ARG A 108 -2.29 -2.58 -11.68
CA ARG A 108 -3.58 -3.30 -11.69
C ARG A 108 -4.75 -2.32 -11.82
N GLY A 109 -4.78 -1.28 -10.98
CA GLY A 109 -5.83 -0.26 -11.00
C GLY A 109 -5.93 0.49 -12.35
N LEU A 110 -4.84 0.53 -13.13
CA LEU A 110 -4.80 1.05 -14.49
C LEU A 110 -5.15 0.01 -15.58
N GLY A 111 -5.56 -1.21 -15.19
CA GLY A 111 -5.89 -2.28 -16.12
C GLY A 111 -4.67 -2.95 -16.77
N ASN A 112 -3.50 -2.90 -16.12
CA ASN A 112 -2.26 -3.47 -16.61
C ASN A 112 -1.75 -4.66 -15.74
N PRO A 113 -2.53 -5.74 -15.53
CA PRO A 113 -2.14 -6.83 -14.61
C PRO A 113 -0.82 -7.51 -15.01
N LEU A 114 -0.49 -7.59 -16.29
CA LEU A 114 0.80 -8.15 -16.74
C LEU A 114 2.00 -7.28 -16.31
N LYS A 115 1.85 -5.95 -16.22
CA LYS A 115 2.91 -5.09 -15.70
C LYS A 115 3.05 -5.25 -14.18
N ALA A 116 1.94 -5.44 -13.47
CA ALA A 116 1.97 -5.75 -12.03
C ALA A 116 2.73 -7.07 -11.78
N LEU A 117 2.45 -8.12 -12.53
CA LEU A 117 3.18 -9.39 -12.46
C LEU A 117 4.67 -9.24 -12.85
N SER A 118 4.99 -8.38 -13.80
CA SER A 118 6.38 -8.07 -14.17
C SER A 118 7.14 -7.43 -13.00
N LEU A 119 6.50 -6.50 -12.27
CA LEU A 119 7.08 -5.90 -11.06
C LEU A 119 7.25 -6.95 -9.96
N ALA A 120 6.23 -7.78 -9.73
CA ALA A 120 6.29 -8.86 -8.73
C ALA A 120 7.37 -9.92 -9.02
N GLY A 121 7.73 -10.10 -10.29
CA GLY A 121 8.81 -10.99 -10.72
C GLY A 121 10.19 -10.32 -10.80
N SER A 122 10.31 -9.03 -10.47
CA SER A 122 11.57 -8.31 -10.57
C SER A 122 12.59 -8.78 -9.52
N PRO A 123 13.91 -8.71 -9.81
CA PRO A 123 14.95 -9.06 -8.84
C PRO A 123 14.92 -8.21 -7.56
N GLU A 124 14.38 -7.02 -7.64
CA GLU A 124 14.29 -6.05 -6.54
C GLU A 124 13.36 -6.53 -5.42
N VAL A 125 12.35 -7.36 -5.73
CA VAL A 125 11.42 -7.97 -4.76
C VAL A 125 12.16 -8.76 -3.68
N LYS A 126 13.33 -9.33 -3.98
CA LYS A 126 14.16 -10.04 -3.00
C LYS A 126 14.71 -9.14 -1.88
N ARG A 127 14.63 -7.83 -2.04
CA ARG A 127 15.08 -6.83 -1.06
C ARG A 127 13.95 -6.32 -0.17
N LEU A 128 12.71 -6.70 -0.45
CA LEU A 128 11.55 -6.33 0.37
C LEU A 128 11.69 -6.93 1.77
N ALA A 129 11.28 -6.19 2.77
CA ALA A 129 11.03 -6.74 4.09
C ALA A 129 9.80 -7.65 4.07
N LYS A 130 9.61 -8.45 5.12
CA LYS A 130 8.56 -9.48 5.11
C LYS A 130 7.14 -8.93 4.90
N PRO A 131 6.73 -7.82 5.54
CA PRO A 131 5.40 -7.26 5.30
C PRO A 131 5.17 -6.89 3.82
N GLU A 132 6.12 -6.20 3.20
CA GLU A 132 6.03 -5.79 1.79
C GLU A 132 6.12 -6.99 0.84
N GLU A 133 6.88 -8.04 1.19
CA GLU A 133 6.91 -9.31 0.43
C GLU A 133 5.50 -9.93 0.40
N ILE A 134 4.81 -9.96 1.54
CA ILE A 134 3.44 -10.47 1.65
C ILE A 134 2.46 -9.60 0.83
N GLU A 135 2.55 -8.27 0.96
CA GLU A 135 1.73 -7.36 0.16
C GLU A 135 1.97 -7.56 -1.34
N MET A 136 3.22 -7.71 -1.77
CA MET A 136 3.53 -8.00 -3.18
C MET A 136 2.91 -9.31 -3.65
N ARG A 137 2.88 -10.33 -2.80
CA ARG A 137 2.24 -11.62 -3.08
C ARG A 137 0.72 -11.48 -3.24
N ILE A 138 0.08 -10.70 -2.37
CA ILE A 138 -1.35 -10.38 -2.44
C ILE A 138 -1.67 -9.65 -3.76
N VAL A 139 -0.88 -8.63 -4.10
CA VAL A 139 -1.04 -7.89 -5.35
C VAL A 139 -0.85 -8.78 -6.58
N ALA A 140 0.17 -9.64 -6.58
CA ALA A 140 0.41 -10.58 -7.67
C ALA A 140 -0.74 -11.57 -7.86
N ALA A 141 -1.32 -12.06 -6.77
CA ALA A 141 -2.53 -12.91 -6.84
C ALA A 141 -3.73 -12.14 -7.40
N GLY A 142 -3.94 -10.89 -6.96
CA GLY A 142 -4.94 -10.01 -7.54
C GLY A 142 -4.76 -9.82 -9.05
N ALA A 143 -3.52 -9.58 -9.50
CA ALA A 143 -3.22 -9.44 -10.92
C ALA A 143 -3.54 -10.72 -11.73
N ARG A 144 -3.31 -11.92 -11.16
CA ARG A 144 -3.71 -13.19 -11.78
C ARG A 144 -5.23 -13.33 -11.87
N ARG A 145 -5.96 -12.91 -10.83
CA ARG A 145 -7.44 -12.89 -10.86
C ARG A 145 -7.94 -11.94 -11.95
N ASP A 146 -7.35 -10.76 -12.11
CA ASP A 146 -7.69 -9.81 -13.16
C ASP A 146 -7.51 -10.40 -14.58
N LEU A 147 -6.59 -11.38 -14.73
CA LEU A 147 -6.38 -12.16 -15.96
C LEU A 147 -7.30 -13.39 -16.08
N GLY A 148 -8.11 -13.72 -15.08
CA GLY A 148 -8.91 -14.94 -15.03
C GLY A 148 -8.12 -16.19 -14.65
N GLU A 149 -6.87 -16.06 -14.19
CA GLU A 149 -5.99 -17.16 -13.79
C GLU A 149 -6.26 -17.57 -12.33
N LEU A 150 -7.48 -18.03 -12.02
CA LEU A 150 -7.97 -18.19 -10.64
C LEU A 150 -7.15 -19.19 -9.81
N GLU A 151 -6.85 -20.37 -10.36
CA GLU A 151 -6.01 -21.36 -9.66
C GLU A 151 -4.57 -20.86 -9.47
N ALA A 152 -4.03 -20.11 -10.43
CA ALA A 152 -2.70 -19.52 -10.28
C ALA A 152 -2.67 -18.44 -9.19
N ALA A 153 -3.77 -17.72 -8.96
CA ALA A 153 -3.90 -16.79 -7.85
C ALA A 153 -3.84 -17.52 -6.50
N VAL A 154 -4.56 -18.64 -6.35
CA VAL A 154 -4.50 -19.49 -5.15
C VAL A 154 -3.07 -19.99 -4.91
N VAL A 155 -2.42 -20.53 -5.93
CA VAL A 155 -1.03 -21.00 -5.83
C VAL A 155 -0.07 -19.88 -5.43
N THR A 156 -0.27 -18.66 -5.95
CA THR A 156 0.54 -17.49 -5.61
C THR A 156 0.47 -17.15 -4.12
N LEU A 157 -0.69 -17.30 -3.50
CA LEU A 157 -0.92 -17.05 -2.07
C LEU A 157 -0.55 -18.21 -1.17
N THR A 158 -0.41 -19.43 -1.72
CA THR A 158 -0.03 -20.61 -0.93
C THR A 158 1.42 -20.48 -0.47
N CYS A 159 1.61 -20.24 0.82
CA CYS A 159 2.92 -20.06 1.45
C CYS A 159 2.87 -20.47 2.93
N LYS A 160 4.05 -20.65 3.54
CA LYS A 160 4.15 -21.04 4.95
C LYS A 160 3.61 -19.98 5.91
N GLU A 161 3.64 -18.73 5.51
CA GLU A 161 3.17 -17.57 6.27
C GLU A 161 1.65 -17.59 6.52
N LEU A 162 0.87 -18.38 5.76
CA LEU A 162 -0.55 -18.61 6.04
C LEU A 162 -0.82 -19.22 7.43
N ASN A 163 0.19 -19.87 8.02
CA ASN A 163 0.08 -20.46 9.36
C ASN A 163 0.50 -19.47 10.48
N ASP A 164 0.92 -18.27 10.12
CA ASP A 164 1.22 -17.22 11.09
C ASP A 164 -0.07 -16.58 11.60
N GLU A 165 -0.12 -16.29 12.91
CA GLU A 165 -1.31 -15.75 13.59
C GLU A 165 -0.99 -14.46 14.37
N THR A 166 0.28 -14.06 14.39
CA THR A 166 0.76 -13.00 15.27
C THR A 166 1.20 -11.74 14.53
N ASP A 167 1.54 -11.86 13.26
CA ASP A 167 2.02 -10.75 12.47
C ASP A 167 0.85 -9.91 11.92
N GLU A 168 1.04 -8.60 11.83
CA GLU A 168 0.05 -7.62 11.36
C GLU A 168 -0.52 -7.93 9.97
N TRP A 169 0.25 -8.62 9.12
CA TRP A 169 -0.18 -9.01 7.78
C TRP A 169 -0.99 -10.32 7.74
N ALA A 170 -1.05 -11.09 8.83
CA ALA A 170 -1.65 -12.42 8.85
C ALA A 170 -3.12 -12.41 8.43
N LEU A 171 -3.92 -11.49 8.96
CA LEU A 171 -5.33 -11.33 8.61
C LEU A 171 -5.50 -11.05 7.10
N ARG A 172 -4.75 -10.08 6.57
CA ARG A 172 -4.83 -9.71 5.14
C ARG A 172 -4.44 -10.84 4.22
N LEU A 173 -3.37 -11.58 4.55
CA LEU A 173 -2.91 -12.72 3.74
C LEU A 173 -3.95 -13.84 3.73
N ARG A 174 -4.48 -14.21 4.90
CA ARG A 174 -5.52 -15.26 5.01
C ARG A 174 -6.80 -14.87 4.30
N TYR A 175 -7.23 -13.62 4.46
CA TYR A 175 -8.41 -13.11 3.76
C TYR A 175 -8.22 -13.16 2.24
N ALA A 176 -7.08 -12.68 1.73
CA ALA A 176 -6.78 -12.73 0.30
C ALA A 176 -6.74 -14.18 -0.24
N TYR A 177 -6.24 -15.13 0.57
CA TYR A 177 -6.21 -16.55 0.22
C TYR A 177 -7.61 -17.15 0.19
N ALA A 178 -8.44 -16.89 1.21
CA ALA A 178 -9.83 -17.31 1.26
C ALA A 178 -10.63 -16.79 0.06
N ASP A 179 -10.45 -15.50 -0.26
CA ASP A 179 -11.12 -14.85 -1.39
C ASP A 179 -10.64 -15.40 -2.75
N ALA A 180 -9.38 -15.79 -2.88
CA ALA A 180 -8.88 -16.46 -4.08
C ALA A 180 -9.44 -17.89 -4.23
N LEU A 181 -9.56 -18.64 -3.13
CA LEU A 181 -10.21 -19.97 -3.12
C LEU A 181 -11.68 -19.87 -3.53
N ASP A 182 -12.38 -18.89 -2.98
CA ASP A 182 -13.79 -18.65 -3.29
C ASP A 182 -13.97 -18.32 -4.78
N ALA A 183 -13.15 -17.43 -5.33
CA ALA A 183 -13.17 -17.09 -6.75
C ALA A 183 -12.85 -18.29 -7.65
N ALA A 184 -11.98 -19.21 -7.20
CA ALA A 184 -11.66 -20.45 -7.90
C ALA A 184 -12.75 -21.55 -7.75
N GLY A 185 -13.85 -21.27 -7.04
CA GLY A 185 -14.96 -22.21 -6.83
C GLY A 185 -14.70 -23.24 -5.72
N ARG A 186 -13.61 -23.10 -4.97
CA ARG A 186 -13.22 -23.99 -3.86
C ARG A 186 -13.89 -23.55 -2.56
N LYS A 187 -15.23 -23.54 -2.59
CA LYS A 187 -16.09 -22.94 -1.56
C LYS A 187 -15.86 -23.48 -0.15
N ASP A 188 -15.72 -24.80 0.01
CA ASP A 188 -15.56 -25.42 1.33
C ASP A 188 -14.20 -25.04 1.97
N GLU A 189 -13.15 -24.93 1.16
CA GLU A 189 -11.85 -24.48 1.64
C GLU A 189 -11.87 -22.98 1.95
N ALA A 190 -12.54 -22.18 1.11
CA ALA A 190 -12.70 -20.74 1.36
C ALA A 190 -13.38 -20.48 2.70
N ARG A 191 -14.50 -21.17 3.01
CA ARG A 191 -15.18 -21.06 4.30
C ARG A 191 -14.27 -21.36 5.49
N GLN A 192 -13.47 -22.42 5.39
CA GLN A 192 -12.51 -22.77 6.46
C GLN A 192 -11.48 -21.66 6.69
N TRP A 193 -11.00 -21.01 5.62
CA TRP A 193 -10.05 -19.93 5.73
C TRP A 193 -10.69 -18.61 6.17
N PHE A 194 -11.93 -18.32 5.77
CA PHE A 194 -12.68 -17.19 6.33
C PHE A 194 -12.93 -17.36 7.84
N ALA A 195 -13.25 -18.60 8.30
CA ALA A 195 -13.35 -18.85 9.73
C ALA A 195 -12.06 -18.53 10.49
N LYS A 196 -10.90 -18.94 9.95
CA LYS A 196 -9.59 -18.57 10.52
C LYS A 196 -9.28 -17.08 10.45
N CYS A 197 -9.83 -16.35 9.48
CA CYS A 197 -9.73 -14.89 9.45
C CYS A 197 -10.57 -14.28 10.57
N ALA A 198 -11.80 -14.74 10.74
CA ALA A 198 -12.71 -14.23 11.78
C ALA A 198 -12.14 -14.41 13.20
N GLU A 199 -11.37 -15.49 13.43
CA GLU A 199 -10.66 -15.70 14.71
C GLU A 199 -9.58 -14.64 15.01
N LEU A 200 -9.01 -13.99 13.97
CA LEU A 200 -8.01 -12.94 14.11
C LEU A 200 -8.61 -11.53 14.03
N ASP A 201 -9.83 -11.39 13.53
CA ASP A 201 -10.48 -10.11 13.24
C ASP A 201 -11.37 -9.66 14.40
N GLU A 202 -10.76 -9.44 15.58
CA GLU A 202 -11.47 -9.04 16.81
C GLU A 202 -12.26 -7.73 16.64
N GLU A 203 -11.81 -6.84 15.76
CA GLU A 203 -12.42 -5.52 15.52
C GLU A 203 -13.41 -5.53 14.34
N GLU A 204 -13.68 -6.69 13.75
CA GLU A 204 -14.62 -6.87 12.63
C GLU A 204 -14.33 -5.95 11.42
N PHE A 205 -13.05 -5.79 11.06
CA PHE A 205 -12.63 -4.99 9.90
C PHE A 205 -13.03 -5.61 8.56
N THR A 206 -13.31 -6.93 8.54
CA THR A 206 -13.64 -7.68 7.34
C THR A 206 -15.02 -8.36 7.48
N ASP A 207 -15.55 -8.84 6.37
CA ASP A 207 -16.76 -9.66 6.31
C ASP A 207 -16.46 -11.17 6.48
N ALA A 208 -15.29 -11.53 7.00
CA ALA A 208 -14.84 -12.91 7.10
C ALA A 208 -15.80 -13.81 7.90
N ALA A 209 -16.37 -13.30 9.00
CA ALA A 209 -17.33 -14.05 9.82
C ALA A 209 -18.63 -14.38 9.06
N GLU A 210 -19.14 -13.45 8.26
CA GLU A 210 -20.30 -13.65 7.38
C GLU A 210 -20.00 -14.70 6.32
N ARG A 211 -18.88 -14.55 5.60
CA ARG A 211 -18.46 -15.47 4.53
C ARG A 211 -18.07 -16.87 5.02
N ALA A 212 -17.71 -17.02 6.29
CA ALA A 212 -17.47 -18.33 6.92
C ALA A 212 -18.79 -19.11 7.16
N GLY A 213 -19.91 -18.41 7.33
CA GLY A 213 -21.24 -18.97 7.57
C GLY A 213 -22.04 -19.31 6.30
N GLU A 214 -21.63 -18.81 5.14
CA GLU A 214 -22.24 -19.08 3.84
C GLU A 214 -21.87 -20.47 3.31
#